data_11c1eb7aed0ba65c79bf5d8c66a2f7a7
#
_entry.id   11c1eb7aed0ba65c79bf5d8c66a2f7a7
#
_cell.length_a   1.000
_cell.length_b   1.000
_cell.length_c   1.000
_cell.angle_alpha   90.00
_cell.angle_beta   90.00
_cell.angle_gamma   90.00
#
_symmetry.space_group_name_H-M   'P 1'
#
loop_
_entity.id
_entity.type
_entity.pdbx_description
1 polymer ?
#
loop_
_entity_poly.entity_id
_entity_poly.type
_entity_poly.pdbx_seq_one_letter_code
_entity_poly.pdbx_strand_id
1 'polypeptide(L)'
;MNRRIIALCIVHCALCIAVAQTNQDPYYARRATLFEQLPVGKKDIIMLGNSLTDGAEWNELMRNSHVKNRGIIGDIVQGYYERMEPILKGQPKKIFIMGGVNDVSHDVSGDSIARAMEKLIVLIKTQSPRTQIYLQSMLPFNNEVRLWRLLEGREHVVVEGNRALEQVARRQRVTWIDLYTLFVDDNGRLKAEYTNDGLHLMGPAYLIWRDALKPYL
;
A
#
# COMPACT_ATOMS: atom_id res chain seq x y z
N MET A 1 36.77 23.23 -22.08
CA MET A 1 36.35 23.53 -20.72
C MET A 1 34.86 23.20 -20.55
N ASN A 2 34.62 22.08 -19.93
CA ASN A 2 33.42 21.57 -19.19
C ASN A 2 32.03 21.53 -19.84
N ARG A 3 31.77 20.39 -20.53
CA ARG A 3 30.42 19.91 -20.89
C ARG A 3 29.92 18.76 -20.00
N ARG A 4 30.51 18.53 -18.83
CA ARG A 4 30.18 17.32 -17.96
C ARG A 4 29.38 17.59 -16.72
N ILE A 5 28.87 18.79 -16.48
CA ILE A 5 28.17 19.14 -15.22
C ILE A 5 26.64 19.17 -15.35
N ILE A 6 26.06 19.10 -16.56
CA ILE A 6 24.61 19.28 -16.77
C ILE A 6 23.80 17.97 -16.62
N ALA A 7 24.45 16.81 -16.73
CA ALA A 7 23.73 15.52 -16.72
C ALA A 7 23.31 15.00 -15.29
N LEU A 8 23.88 15.57 -14.23
CA LEU A 8 23.63 15.06 -12.86
C LEU A 8 22.42 15.70 -12.16
N CYS A 9 21.94 16.84 -12.64
CA CYS A 9 20.81 17.57 -12.02
C CYS A 9 19.43 17.07 -12.45
N ILE A 10 19.30 16.36 -13.58
CA ILE A 10 17.98 15.99 -14.14
C ILE A 10 17.40 14.75 -13.45
N VAL A 11 18.23 13.82 -12.99
CA VAL A 11 17.76 12.60 -12.30
C VAL A 11 17.27 12.88 -10.87
N HIS A 12 17.81 13.91 -10.20
CA HIS A 12 17.34 14.34 -8.88
C HIS A 12 15.99 15.06 -8.92
N CYS A 13 15.66 15.73 -10.04
CA CYS A 13 14.44 16.52 -10.14
C CYS A 13 13.17 15.65 -10.29
N ALA A 14 13.25 14.49 -10.95
CA ALA A 14 12.10 13.60 -11.14
C ALA A 14 11.68 12.89 -9.84
N LEU A 15 12.64 12.52 -8.95
CA LEU A 15 12.33 11.95 -7.64
C LEU A 15 11.75 13.01 -6.68
N CYS A 16 12.21 14.26 -6.76
CA CYS A 16 11.68 15.37 -5.95
C CYS A 16 10.25 15.76 -6.33
N ILE A 17 9.85 15.58 -7.60
CA ILE A 17 8.50 15.94 -8.06
C ILE A 17 7.45 14.94 -7.56
N ALA A 18 7.76 13.65 -7.48
CA ALA A 18 6.85 12.63 -6.94
C ALA A 18 6.60 12.82 -5.43
N VAL A 19 7.64 13.17 -4.67
CA VAL A 19 7.56 13.49 -3.22
C VAL A 19 6.75 14.77 -2.97
N ALA A 20 6.86 15.77 -3.85
CA ALA A 20 6.10 17.02 -3.73
C ALA A 20 4.59 16.84 -3.98
N GLN A 21 4.15 15.82 -4.71
CA GLN A 21 2.74 15.62 -5.04
C GLN A 21 1.93 15.00 -3.89
N THR A 22 2.50 14.07 -3.14
CA THR A 22 1.81 13.47 -1.98
C THR A 22 1.66 14.46 -0.82
N ASN A 23 2.63 15.34 -0.60
CA ASN A 23 2.57 16.37 0.44
C ASN A 23 1.66 17.57 0.10
N GLN A 24 1.16 17.69 -1.13
CA GLN A 24 0.27 18.78 -1.57
C GLN A 24 -1.21 18.41 -1.50
N ASP A 25 -1.57 17.11 -1.37
CA ASP A 25 -2.97 16.73 -1.19
C ASP A 25 -3.46 17.14 0.21
N PRO A 26 -4.44 18.06 0.30
CA PRO A 26 -4.99 18.47 1.60
C PRO A 26 -5.55 17.30 2.44
N TYR A 27 -6.06 16.25 1.80
CA TYR A 27 -6.53 15.05 2.51
C TYR A 27 -5.38 14.29 3.13
N TYR A 28 -4.30 14.05 2.35
CA TYR A 28 -3.09 13.38 2.86
C TYR A 28 -2.54 14.09 4.11
N ALA A 29 -2.33 15.41 4.02
CA ALA A 29 -1.79 16.19 5.13
C ALA A 29 -2.66 16.10 6.39
N ARG A 30 -4.00 16.22 6.23
CA ARG A 30 -4.94 16.07 7.36
C ARG A 30 -4.87 14.69 8.00
N ARG A 31 -4.78 13.62 7.20
CA ARG A 31 -4.71 12.24 7.72
C ARG A 31 -3.36 11.96 8.36
N ALA A 32 -2.26 12.35 7.72
CA ALA A 32 -0.91 12.13 8.23
C ALA A 32 -0.72 12.82 9.59
N THR A 33 -1.05 14.10 9.70
CA THR A 33 -0.96 14.85 10.96
C THR A 33 -1.89 14.31 12.06
N LEU A 34 -3.09 13.81 11.70
CA LEU A 34 -3.95 13.12 12.66
C LEU A 34 -3.27 11.84 13.18
N PHE A 35 -2.65 11.04 12.30
CA PHE A 35 -1.97 9.81 12.72
C PHE A 35 -0.78 10.05 13.63
N GLU A 36 -0.12 11.20 13.54
CA GLU A 36 0.91 11.63 14.49
C GLU A 36 0.36 11.82 15.92
N GLN A 37 -0.91 12.25 16.04
CA GLN A 37 -1.58 12.45 17.33
C GLN A 37 -2.17 11.16 17.91
N LEU A 38 -2.37 10.13 17.07
CA LEU A 38 -3.02 8.88 17.49
C LEU A 38 -1.97 7.87 17.96
N PRO A 39 -1.94 7.53 19.26
CA PRO A 39 -0.91 6.64 19.80
C PRO A 39 -0.99 5.24 19.19
N VAL A 40 0.18 4.66 19.00
CA VAL A 40 0.38 3.24 18.66
C VAL A 40 1.08 2.56 19.82
N GLY A 41 0.68 1.35 20.17
CA GLY A 41 1.27 0.57 21.26
C GLY A 41 1.61 -0.87 20.87
N LYS A 42 2.29 -1.58 21.77
CA LYS A 42 2.85 -2.92 21.54
C LYS A 42 1.80 -4.02 21.28
N LYS A 43 0.53 -3.77 21.54
CA LYS A 43 -0.57 -4.70 21.26
C LYS A 43 -1.24 -4.40 19.93
N ASP A 44 -0.96 -3.23 19.33
CA ASP A 44 -1.69 -2.77 18.17
C ASP A 44 -1.27 -3.51 16.88
N ILE A 45 -2.24 -3.63 16.01
CA ILE A 45 -2.17 -4.24 14.69
C ILE A 45 -2.47 -3.13 13.68
N ILE A 46 -1.52 -2.81 12.84
CA ILE A 46 -1.61 -1.69 11.92
C ILE A 46 -2.05 -2.19 10.54
N MET A 47 -3.12 -1.60 10.01
CA MET A 47 -3.52 -1.73 8.61
C MET A 47 -2.93 -0.55 7.85
N LEU A 48 -1.80 -0.74 7.18
CA LEU A 48 -1.06 0.27 6.44
C LEU A 48 -1.40 0.18 4.95
N GLY A 49 -1.81 1.29 4.34
CA GLY A 49 -2.16 1.28 2.93
C GLY A 49 -2.67 2.61 2.39
N ASN A 50 -3.31 2.53 1.22
CA ASN A 50 -3.91 3.64 0.49
C ASN A 50 -5.43 3.75 0.73
N SER A 51 -6.20 4.24 -0.27
CA SER A 51 -7.66 4.38 -0.20
C SER A 51 -8.39 3.08 0.08
N LEU A 52 -7.92 1.95 -0.44
CA LEU A 52 -8.52 0.64 -0.19
C LEU A 52 -8.44 0.27 1.31
N THR A 53 -7.35 0.63 1.97
CA THR A 53 -7.20 0.46 3.41
C THR A 53 -7.94 1.53 4.21
N ASP A 54 -7.92 2.79 3.75
CA ASP A 54 -8.59 3.92 4.40
C ASP A 54 -10.12 3.71 4.48
N GLY A 55 -10.72 3.12 3.44
CA GLY A 55 -12.16 2.95 3.27
C GLY A 55 -12.83 1.87 4.15
N ALA A 56 -12.15 1.32 5.15
CA ALA A 56 -12.71 0.28 6.01
C ALA A 56 -12.60 0.61 7.51
N GLU A 57 -13.63 0.29 8.27
CA GLU A 57 -13.64 0.33 9.73
C GLU A 57 -13.02 -0.96 10.31
N TRP A 58 -11.69 -1.06 10.19
CA TRP A 58 -10.93 -2.29 10.47
C TRP A 58 -11.13 -2.83 11.89
N ASN A 59 -11.22 -1.95 12.89
CA ASN A 59 -11.46 -2.34 14.29
C ASN A 59 -12.82 -3.02 14.46
N GLU A 60 -13.84 -2.53 13.76
CA GLU A 60 -15.19 -3.11 13.79
C GLU A 60 -15.25 -4.42 13.00
N LEU A 61 -14.71 -4.41 11.76
CA LEU A 61 -14.62 -5.59 10.91
C LEU A 61 -13.92 -6.77 11.60
N MET A 62 -12.82 -6.48 12.30
CA MET A 62 -12.03 -7.49 13.04
C MET A 62 -12.53 -7.73 14.48
N ARG A 63 -13.52 -6.96 14.95
CA ARG A 63 -13.99 -6.97 16.35
C ARG A 63 -12.83 -6.88 17.35
N ASN A 64 -11.87 -6.01 17.05
CA ASN A 64 -10.63 -5.87 17.81
C ASN A 64 -10.20 -4.39 17.84
N SER A 65 -10.31 -3.77 19.00
CA SER A 65 -9.95 -2.35 19.21
C SER A 65 -8.46 -2.05 19.03
N HIS A 66 -7.62 -3.09 19.03
CA HIS A 66 -6.19 -2.95 18.73
C HIS A 66 -5.88 -2.86 17.23
N VAL A 67 -6.82 -3.14 16.34
CA VAL A 67 -6.63 -2.95 14.90
C VAL A 67 -6.79 -1.47 14.58
N LYS A 68 -5.76 -0.87 14.00
CA LYS A 68 -5.68 0.57 13.70
C LYS A 68 -5.60 0.79 12.19
N ASN A 69 -6.56 1.53 11.66
CA ASN A 69 -6.49 1.99 10.28
C ASN A 69 -5.37 3.05 10.14
N ARG A 70 -4.47 2.82 9.20
CA ARG A 70 -3.41 3.76 8.77
C ARG A 70 -3.39 3.83 7.24
N GLY A 71 -4.58 3.77 6.62
CA GLY A 71 -4.78 4.08 5.21
C GLY A 71 -4.86 5.57 4.96
N ILE A 72 -4.40 6.02 3.79
CA ILE A 72 -4.61 7.38 3.28
C ILE A 72 -4.96 7.30 1.79
N ILE A 73 -6.05 7.95 1.38
CA ILE A 73 -6.46 8.02 -0.03
C ILE A 73 -5.33 8.60 -0.89
N GLY A 74 -5.07 8.00 -2.04
CA GLY A 74 -4.06 8.47 -2.99
C GLY A 74 -2.62 8.15 -2.62
N ASP A 75 -2.36 7.57 -1.45
CA ASP A 75 -1.00 7.33 -0.97
C ASP A 75 -0.25 6.26 -1.78
N ILE A 76 1.04 6.46 -1.95
CA ILE A 76 1.99 5.60 -2.65
C ILE A 76 2.99 4.98 -1.65
N VAL A 77 3.74 3.98 -2.09
CA VAL A 77 4.68 3.27 -1.20
C VAL A 77 5.73 4.20 -0.56
N GLN A 78 6.18 5.23 -1.29
CA GLN A 78 7.09 6.24 -0.72
C GLN A 78 6.43 7.03 0.42
N GLY A 79 5.13 7.39 0.29
CA GLY A 79 4.39 8.08 1.35
C GLY A 79 4.24 7.21 2.60
N TYR A 80 4.06 5.89 2.46
CA TYR A 80 4.10 4.98 3.63
C TYR A 80 5.42 5.09 4.37
N TYR A 81 6.55 5.07 3.63
CA TYR A 81 7.88 5.19 4.21
C TYR A 81 8.04 6.50 5.01
N GLU A 82 7.58 7.61 4.47
CA GLU A 82 7.73 8.95 5.07
C GLU A 82 6.94 9.12 6.38
N ARG A 83 5.79 8.44 6.51
CA ARG A 83 4.91 8.53 7.69
C ARG A 83 5.04 7.37 8.68
N MET A 84 6.13 6.58 8.61
CA MET A 84 6.32 5.43 9.50
C MET A 84 6.75 5.78 10.92
N GLU A 85 7.38 6.93 11.14
CA GLU A 85 7.98 7.28 12.44
C GLU A 85 6.99 7.16 13.61
N PRO A 86 5.78 7.79 13.59
CA PRO A 86 4.84 7.68 14.71
C PRO A 86 4.31 6.24 14.91
N ILE A 87 4.25 5.43 13.86
CA ILE A 87 3.86 4.02 13.95
C ILE A 87 4.96 3.21 14.62
N LEU A 88 6.21 3.34 14.18
CA LEU A 88 7.33 2.53 14.64
C LEU A 88 7.76 2.89 16.08
N LYS A 89 7.56 4.14 16.49
CA LYS A 89 7.75 4.58 17.89
C LYS A 89 6.90 3.77 18.86
N GLY A 90 5.71 3.35 18.45
CA GLY A 90 4.80 2.52 19.24
C GLY A 90 5.16 1.05 19.33
N GLN A 91 6.10 0.56 18.51
CA GLN A 91 6.52 -0.86 18.46
C GLN A 91 5.33 -1.82 18.30
N PRO A 92 4.46 -1.68 17.25
CA PRO A 92 3.24 -2.45 17.12
C PRO A 92 3.51 -3.95 17.04
N LYS A 93 2.51 -4.76 17.45
CA LYS A 93 2.59 -6.23 17.37
C LYS A 93 2.70 -6.70 15.92
N LYS A 94 1.87 -6.13 15.04
CA LYS A 94 1.76 -6.54 13.63
C LYS A 94 1.57 -5.33 12.73
N ILE A 95 2.07 -5.42 11.50
CA ILE A 95 1.76 -4.49 10.41
C ILE A 95 1.34 -5.30 9.18
N PHE A 96 0.13 -5.07 8.68
CA PHE A 96 -0.37 -5.53 7.41
C PHE A 96 -0.20 -4.40 6.39
N ILE A 97 0.49 -4.67 5.29
CA ILE A 97 0.83 -3.66 4.28
C ILE A 97 0.17 -4.03 2.96
N MET A 98 -0.60 -3.13 2.38
CA MET A 98 -1.12 -3.26 1.02
C MET A 98 -1.02 -1.93 0.29
N GLY A 99 -0.46 -1.95 -0.92
CA GLY A 99 -0.33 -0.76 -1.75
C GLY A 99 0.44 -1.01 -3.03
N GLY A 100 0.52 0.04 -3.86
CA GLY A 100 1.20 0.02 -5.14
C GLY A 100 0.32 0.40 -6.33
N VAL A 101 -1.02 0.27 -6.25
CA VAL A 101 -1.91 0.62 -7.36
C VAL A 101 -1.83 2.11 -7.73
N ASN A 102 -1.64 3.00 -6.75
CA ASN A 102 -1.41 4.41 -7.02
C ASN A 102 -0.04 4.66 -7.66
N ASP A 103 0.99 3.90 -7.26
CA ASP A 103 2.29 3.91 -7.93
C ASP A 103 2.15 3.51 -9.41
N VAL A 104 1.36 2.44 -9.70
CA VAL A 104 1.02 2.03 -11.07
C VAL A 104 0.37 3.18 -11.84
N SER A 105 -0.56 3.93 -11.24
CA SER A 105 -1.21 5.09 -11.87
C SER A 105 -0.23 6.24 -12.16
N HIS A 106 0.93 6.28 -11.51
CA HIS A 106 2.02 7.24 -11.73
C HIS A 106 3.16 6.68 -12.58
N ASP A 107 2.91 5.70 -13.43
CA ASP A 107 3.90 5.09 -14.34
C ASP A 107 5.07 4.36 -13.65
N VAL A 108 4.90 3.96 -12.38
CA VAL A 108 5.93 3.22 -11.66
C VAL A 108 5.84 1.73 -12.01
N SER A 109 6.95 1.13 -12.44
CA SER A 109 7.00 -0.29 -12.76
C SER A 109 6.85 -1.18 -11.53
N GLY A 110 6.33 -2.41 -11.72
CA GLY A 110 6.18 -3.40 -10.65
C GLY A 110 7.45 -3.67 -9.86
N ASP A 111 8.61 -3.74 -10.54
CA ASP A 111 9.92 -3.90 -9.89
C ASP A 111 10.30 -2.68 -9.03
N SER A 112 9.96 -1.47 -9.46
CA SER A 112 10.23 -0.26 -8.68
C SER A 112 9.36 -0.18 -7.44
N ILE A 113 8.08 -0.56 -7.54
CA ILE A 113 7.16 -0.71 -6.42
C ILE A 113 7.72 -1.72 -5.42
N ALA A 114 8.17 -2.89 -5.90
CA ALA A 114 8.74 -3.93 -5.05
C ALA A 114 10.02 -3.46 -4.33
N ARG A 115 10.91 -2.71 -5.00
CA ARG A 115 12.10 -2.13 -4.36
C ARG A 115 11.74 -1.09 -3.28
N ALA A 116 10.75 -0.25 -3.53
CA ALA A 116 10.27 0.71 -2.54
C ALA A 116 9.67 0.00 -1.32
N MET A 117 8.86 -1.04 -1.55
CA MET A 117 8.27 -1.87 -0.50
C MET A 117 9.36 -2.60 0.31
N GLU A 118 10.40 -3.09 -0.34
CA GLU A 118 11.53 -3.73 0.36
C GLU A 118 12.26 -2.76 1.29
N LYS A 119 12.47 -1.51 0.87
CA LYS A 119 13.04 -0.45 1.73
C LYS A 119 12.15 -0.18 2.94
N LEU A 120 10.83 -0.13 2.75
CA LEU A 120 9.86 0.03 3.84
C LEU A 120 9.93 -1.13 4.84
N ILE A 121 9.98 -2.37 4.36
CA ILE A 121 10.12 -3.56 5.20
C ILE A 121 11.42 -3.54 6.00
N VAL A 122 12.54 -3.15 5.37
CA VAL A 122 13.84 -3.00 6.04
C VAL A 122 13.78 -1.93 7.13
N LEU A 123 13.14 -0.78 6.87
CA LEU A 123 12.92 0.26 7.88
C LEU A 123 12.16 -0.28 9.09
N ILE A 124 11.04 -0.98 8.86
CA ILE A 124 10.22 -1.56 9.94
C ILE A 124 11.05 -2.54 10.76
N LYS A 125 11.79 -3.44 10.13
CA LYS A 125 12.65 -4.42 10.83
C LYS A 125 13.74 -3.78 11.65
N THR A 126 14.32 -2.69 11.16
CA THR A 126 15.38 -1.97 11.84
C THR A 126 14.87 -1.22 13.06
N GLN A 127 13.75 -0.51 12.93
CA GLN A 127 13.22 0.35 13.99
C GLN A 127 12.22 -0.35 14.91
N SER A 128 11.59 -1.44 14.48
CA SER A 128 10.64 -2.24 15.26
C SER A 128 10.86 -3.74 15.05
N PRO A 129 11.99 -4.30 15.52
CA PRO A 129 12.45 -5.64 15.14
C PRO A 129 11.55 -6.78 15.63
N ARG A 130 10.63 -6.52 16.55
CA ARG A 130 9.66 -7.51 17.05
C ARG A 130 8.32 -7.46 16.33
N THR A 131 8.10 -6.47 15.48
CA THR A 131 6.88 -6.34 14.69
C THR A 131 6.81 -7.44 13.63
N GLN A 132 5.73 -8.20 13.64
CA GLN A 132 5.44 -9.15 12.57
C GLN A 132 4.89 -8.39 11.35
N ILE A 133 5.45 -8.68 10.18
CA ILE A 133 5.10 -7.99 8.93
C ILE A 133 4.35 -8.95 8.01
N TYR A 134 3.21 -8.50 7.51
CA TYR A 134 2.35 -9.20 6.55
C TYR A 134 2.24 -8.34 5.30
N LEU A 135 2.86 -8.79 4.22
CA LEU A 135 2.80 -8.11 2.93
C LEU A 135 1.67 -8.72 2.10
N GLN A 136 0.74 -7.89 1.67
CA GLN A 136 -0.41 -8.29 0.87
C GLN A 136 -0.20 -7.93 -0.60
N SER A 137 -0.76 -8.73 -1.51
CA SER A 137 -0.79 -8.39 -2.94
C SER A 137 -1.58 -7.11 -3.20
N MET A 138 -1.24 -6.39 -4.26
CA MET A 138 -2.14 -5.41 -4.86
C MET A 138 -3.40 -6.13 -5.37
N LEU A 139 -4.54 -5.47 -5.30
CA LEU A 139 -5.79 -5.96 -5.89
C LEU A 139 -5.85 -5.65 -7.39
N PRO A 140 -6.60 -6.42 -8.18
CA PRO A 140 -6.92 -6.05 -9.55
C PRO A 140 -7.80 -4.81 -9.58
N PHE A 141 -7.91 -4.16 -10.74
CA PHE A 141 -8.90 -3.12 -11.02
C PHE A 141 -9.70 -3.48 -12.29
N ASN A 142 -10.79 -2.75 -12.58
CA ASN A 142 -11.70 -3.06 -13.67
C ASN A 142 -12.14 -1.79 -14.41
N ASN A 143 -11.46 -1.47 -15.50
CA ASN A 143 -11.76 -0.30 -16.32
C ASN A 143 -13.06 -0.44 -17.17
N GLU A 144 -13.71 -1.60 -17.19
CA GLU A 144 -15.03 -1.75 -17.83
C GLU A 144 -16.17 -1.25 -16.93
N VAL A 145 -16.02 -1.31 -15.59
CA VAL A 145 -16.99 -0.72 -14.66
C VAL A 145 -16.91 0.80 -14.72
N ARG A 146 -15.70 1.34 -14.67
CA ARG A 146 -15.39 2.75 -14.83
C ARG A 146 -13.95 2.93 -15.28
N LEU A 147 -13.72 3.74 -16.29
CA LEU A 147 -12.38 4.01 -16.80
C LEU A 147 -11.56 4.91 -15.85
N TRP A 148 -10.53 4.33 -15.29
CA TRP A 148 -9.45 5.04 -14.62
C TRP A 148 -8.32 5.27 -15.63
N ARG A 149 -8.30 6.42 -16.30
CA ARG A 149 -7.37 6.73 -17.41
C ARG A 149 -5.90 6.49 -17.07
N LEU A 150 -5.51 6.77 -15.82
CA LEU A 150 -4.14 6.55 -15.34
C LEU A 150 -3.79 5.06 -15.11
N LEU A 151 -4.79 4.17 -15.16
CA LEU A 151 -4.62 2.72 -15.02
C LEU A 151 -4.92 1.97 -16.34
N GLU A 152 -5.30 2.67 -17.41
CA GLU A 152 -5.67 2.05 -18.68
C GLU A 152 -4.50 1.26 -19.27
N GLY A 153 -4.74 -0.04 -19.55
CA GLY A 153 -3.73 -0.96 -20.11
C GLY A 153 -2.62 -1.38 -19.15
N ARG A 154 -2.77 -1.11 -17.84
CA ARG A 154 -1.74 -1.38 -16.82
C ARG A 154 -2.01 -2.60 -15.94
N GLU A 155 -2.98 -3.43 -16.29
CA GLU A 155 -3.33 -4.65 -15.53
C GLU A 155 -2.11 -5.57 -15.37
N HIS A 156 -1.29 -5.67 -16.43
CA HIS A 156 -0.06 -6.47 -16.42
C HIS A 156 0.96 -5.98 -15.37
N VAL A 157 1.04 -4.65 -15.11
CA VAL A 157 1.96 -4.07 -14.11
C VAL A 157 1.59 -4.52 -12.69
N VAL A 158 0.27 -4.67 -12.40
CA VAL A 158 -0.20 -5.22 -11.11
C VAL A 158 0.25 -6.67 -10.95
N VAL A 159 0.10 -7.49 -12.01
CA VAL A 159 0.48 -8.91 -11.98
C VAL A 159 2.00 -9.06 -11.79
N GLU A 160 2.80 -8.32 -12.57
CA GLU A 160 4.26 -8.32 -12.46
C GLU A 160 4.72 -7.80 -11.09
N GLY A 161 4.10 -6.71 -10.62
CA GLY A 161 4.38 -6.13 -9.31
C GLY A 161 4.08 -7.10 -8.17
N ASN A 162 2.97 -7.85 -8.24
CA ASN A 162 2.62 -8.87 -7.24
C ASN A 162 3.64 -10.01 -7.21
N ARG A 163 4.13 -10.46 -8.38
CA ARG A 163 5.23 -11.45 -8.44
C ARG A 163 6.51 -10.92 -7.79
N ALA A 164 6.85 -9.66 -8.06
CA ALA A 164 8.03 -9.04 -7.48
C ALA A 164 7.89 -8.82 -5.96
N LEU A 165 6.70 -8.42 -5.48
CA LEU A 165 6.37 -8.27 -4.06
C LEU A 165 6.44 -9.61 -3.31
N GLU A 166 5.93 -10.70 -3.90
CA GLU A 166 6.06 -12.04 -3.32
C GLU A 166 7.53 -12.43 -3.16
N GLN A 167 8.39 -12.13 -4.15
CA GLN A 167 9.82 -12.37 -4.04
C GLN A 167 10.46 -11.53 -2.92
N VAL A 168 10.04 -10.27 -2.76
CA VAL A 168 10.47 -9.43 -1.63
C VAL A 168 10.06 -10.08 -0.31
N ALA A 169 8.80 -10.54 -0.17
CA ALA A 169 8.34 -11.21 1.03
C ALA A 169 9.21 -12.43 1.38
N ARG A 170 9.55 -13.26 0.39
CA ARG A 170 10.44 -14.43 0.56
C ARG A 170 11.85 -14.01 0.98
N ARG A 171 12.49 -13.05 0.28
CA ARG A 171 13.84 -12.56 0.62
C ARG A 171 13.90 -11.95 2.01
N GLN A 172 12.88 -11.16 2.34
CA GLN A 172 12.77 -10.49 3.62
C GLN A 172 12.17 -11.37 4.72
N ARG A 173 11.81 -12.63 4.44
CA ARG A 173 11.22 -13.57 5.42
C ARG A 173 10.05 -12.93 6.17
N VAL A 174 9.14 -12.28 5.44
CA VAL A 174 7.85 -11.77 5.93
C VAL A 174 6.72 -12.59 5.33
N THR A 175 5.57 -12.60 6.00
CA THR A 175 4.43 -13.37 5.50
C THR A 175 3.84 -12.69 4.27
N TRP A 176 3.68 -13.44 3.18
CA TRP A 176 2.93 -13.05 1.99
C TRP A 176 1.47 -13.47 2.10
N ILE A 177 0.55 -12.57 1.74
CA ILE A 177 -0.89 -12.86 1.67
C ILE A 177 -1.36 -12.50 0.26
N ASP A 178 -1.72 -13.50 -0.51
CA ASP A 178 -2.29 -13.32 -1.83
C ASP A 178 -3.78 -13.00 -1.73
N LEU A 179 -4.12 -11.71 -1.84
CA LEU A 179 -5.49 -11.24 -1.95
C LEU A 179 -5.95 -11.19 -3.42
N TYR A 180 -5.02 -11.00 -4.37
CA TYR A 180 -5.34 -10.82 -5.78
C TYR A 180 -6.24 -11.94 -6.31
N THR A 181 -5.91 -13.19 -6.01
CA THR A 181 -6.65 -14.38 -6.47
C THR A 181 -8.09 -14.45 -5.93
N LEU A 182 -8.39 -13.80 -4.81
CA LEU A 182 -9.74 -13.75 -4.25
C LEU A 182 -10.64 -12.75 -4.99
N PHE A 183 -10.05 -11.72 -5.59
CA PHE A 183 -10.75 -10.58 -6.16
C PHE A 183 -10.76 -10.55 -7.69
N VAL A 184 -9.89 -11.32 -8.35
CA VAL A 184 -9.75 -11.34 -9.80
C VAL A 184 -10.82 -12.23 -10.44
N ASP A 185 -11.39 -11.77 -11.57
CA ASP A 185 -12.25 -12.58 -12.46
C ASP A 185 -11.40 -13.36 -13.49
N ASP A 186 -12.08 -14.14 -14.36
CA ASP A 186 -11.43 -14.95 -15.39
C ASP A 186 -10.71 -14.11 -16.48
N ASN A 187 -10.98 -12.81 -16.54
CA ASN A 187 -10.36 -11.86 -17.47
C ASN A 187 -9.20 -11.07 -16.83
N GLY A 188 -8.81 -11.39 -15.60
CA GLY A 188 -7.74 -10.69 -14.89
C GLY A 188 -8.15 -9.35 -14.26
N ARG A 189 -9.45 -9.08 -14.10
CA ARG A 189 -10.02 -7.82 -13.62
C ARG A 189 -10.66 -7.98 -12.24
N LEU A 190 -10.82 -6.87 -11.53
CA LEU A 190 -11.62 -6.87 -10.31
C LEU A 190 -13.06 -7.28 -10.62
N LYS A 191 -13.55 -8.29 -9.90
CA LYS A 191 -14.94 -8.76 -10.03
C LYS A 191 -15.91 -7.59 -9.87
N ALA A 192 -16.81 -7.43 -10.85
CA ALA A 192 -17.70 -6.28 -10.92
C ALA A 192 -18.66 -6.18 -9.71
N GLU A 193 -19.03 -7.31 -9.10
CA GLU A 193 -19.86 -7.35 -7.90
C GLU A 193 -19.16 -6.82 -6.63
N TYR A 194 -17.83 -6.62 -6.66
CA TYR A 194 -17.05 -6.15 -5.52
C TYR A 194 -16.74 -4.66 -5.56
N THR A 195 -17.14 -3.96 -6.63
CA THR A 195 -16.80 -2.57 -6.85
C THR A 195 -17.95 -1.81 -7.53
N ASN A 196 -18.03 -0.51 -7.31
CA ASN A 196 -18.94 0.36 -8.02
C ASN A 196 -18.23 1.38 -8.94
N ASP A 197 -16.90 1.43 -8.86
CA ASP A 197 -16.09 2.34 -9.67
C ASP A 197 -14.90 1.66 -10.36
N GLY A 198 -14.79 0.32 -10.23
CA GLY A 198 -13.74 -0.47 -10.86
C GLY A 198 -12.40 -0.51 -10.08
N LEU A 199 -12.27 0.18 -8.96
CA LEU A 199 -11.04 0.25 -8.16
C LEU A 199 -11.31 0.03 -6.67
N HIS A 200 -12.24 0.77 -6.09
CA HIS A 200 -12.55 0.72 -4.67
C HIS A 200 -13.55 -0.39 -4.35
N LEU A 201 -13.44 -0.93 -3.14
CA LEU A 201 -14.24 -2.07 -2.72
C LEU A 201 -15.56 -1.65 -2.08
N MET A 202 -16.59 -2.43 -2.35
CA MET A 202 -17.87 -2.39 -1.64
C MET A 202 -17.84 -3.27 -0.38
N GLY A 203 -18.79 -3.06 0.54
CA GLY A 203 -18.84 -3.75 1.84
C GLY A 203 -18.67 -5.27 1.80
N PRO A 204 -19.36 -6.03 0.91
CA PRO A 204 -19.17 -7.48 0.82
C PRO A 204 -17.72 -7.90 0.54
N ALA A 205 -16.99 -7.14 -0.29
CA ALA A 205 -15.60 -7.40 -0.61
C ALA A 205 -14.66 -7.22 0.60
N TYR A 206 -14.95 -6.24 1.48
CA TYR A 206 -14.21 -6.09 2.73
C TYR A 206 -14.40 -7.27 3.68
N LEU A 207 -15.54 -7.97 3.65
CA LEU A 207 -15.74 -9.19 4.42
C LEU A 207 -14.84 -10.33 3.93
N ILE A 208 -14.63 -10.45 2.61
CA ILE A 208 -13.70 -11.40 2.01
C ILE A 208 -12.27 -11.08 2.44
N TRP A 209 -11.88 -9.81 2.34
CA TRP A 209 -10.55 -9.37 2.78
C TRP A 209 -10.32 -9.65 4.26
N ARG A 210 -11.28 -9.28 5.12
CA ARG A 210 -11.25 -9.61 6.55
C ARG A 210 -11.02 -11.11 6.78
N ASP A 211 -11.79 -11.96 6.10
CA ASP A 211 -11.73 -13.40 6.32
C ASP A 211 -10.39 -14.00 5.89
N ALA A 212 -9.77 -13.46 4.83
CA ALA A 212 -8.41 -13.81 4.43
C ALA A 212 -7.35 -13.44 5.48
N LEU A 213 -7.59 -12.40 6.28
CA LEU A 213 -6.65 -11.95 7.31
C LEU A 213 -6.83 -12.65 8.67
N LYS A 214 -7.99 -13.24 8.95
CA LYS A 214 -8.29 -13.90 10.25
C LYS A 214 -7.23 -14.89 10.75
N PRO A 215 -6.62 -15.74 9.90
CA PRO A 215 -5.60 -16.68 10.35
C PRO A 215 -4.33 -16.01 10.91
N TYR A 216 -4.14 -14.73 10.65
CA TYR A 216 -2.94 -13.98 10.99
C TYR A 216 -3.14 -12.96 12.13
N LEU A 217 -4.32 -12.86 12.73
CA LEU A 217 -4.66 -11.90 13.79
C LEU A 217 -4.21 -12.31 15.20
#